data_2c2ca406375d415d44d7e6e7a4023a01
#
_entry.id   2c2ca406375d415d44d7e6e7a4023a01
#
_cell.length_a   1.000
_cell.length_b   1.000
_cell.length_c   1.000
_cell.angle_alpha   90.00
_cell.angle_beta   90.00
_cell.angle_gamma   90.00
#
_symmetry.space_group_name_H-M   'P 1'
#
loop_
_entity.id
_entity.type
_entity.pdbx_description
1 polymer ?
#
loop_
_entity_poly.entity_id
_entity_poly.type
_entity_poly.pdbx_seq_one_letter_code
_entity_poly.pdbx_strand_id
1 'polypeptide(L)'
;SGHGLAMVFSMLLAAIIWNLGTWYFGLPASSSHTLIGAIIGIGLTNALMTGTSVVDALNIPKVLGIFGSLIISPIVGLVVAGGLIFILRRYWSNTKKRARIHLTPAEREKKDGKKKPPFWTRIALILSAIGVAFSHGANDGQKGIGLVMLVLIGVAPAGFVVNMNATGYEITRTRDAVNNVETYFQQHPDLLKKATGVDQLIPSPESGATTAPGEFHCHPANAINALERAKGMLADIESYDKLAVEQRGQLRRIMLCISDVTDKVAKLPEVNADDQRLLKKLKGDMLNTIEYAPIWIIMAVALALGIGTMIGWRRVATTIGEKIGKRGMTYAQGMAAQMTAAVSIGLASYIGMPVSTTHVLSSAVAGTMVVDGGGLQRKTVTSILMAWVFTLPAAIFLSGGLYWIALQLI
;
A
#
# COMPACT_ATOMS: atom_id res chain seq x y z
N SER A 1 6.48 7.43 -23.52
CA SER A 1 6.37 6.36 -24.53
C SER A 1 4.97 5.75 -24.47
N GLY A 2 4.39 5.35 -25.62
CA GLY A 2 3.07 4.73 -25.69
C GLY A 2 2.95 3.48 -24.80
N HIS A 3 4.02 2.70 -24.71
CA HIS A 3 4.08 1.53 -23.83
C HIS A 3 3.81 1.85 -22.34
N GLY A 4 4.36 2.92 -21.79
CA GLY A 4 4.11 3.31 -20.40
C GLY A 4 2.66 3.69 -20.15
N LEU A 5 2.03 4.39 -21.08
CA LEU A 5 0.60 4.73 -21.02
C LEU A 5 -0.28 3.48 -21.10
N ALA A 6 0.06 2.54 -21.99
CA ALA A 6 -0.64 1.26 -22.14
C ALA A 6 -0.57 0.44 -20.83
N MET A 7 0.59 0.38 -20.17
CA MET A 7 0.76 -0.28 -18.87
C MET A 7 -0.19 0.31 -17.83
N VAL A 8 -0.15 1.63 -17.66
CA VAL A 8 -0.96 2.33 -16.63
C VAL A 8 -2.44 2.19 -16.93
N PHE A 9 -2.86 2.38 -18.18
CA PHE A 9 -4.25 2.25 -18.60
C PHE A 9 -4.79 0.83 -18.33
N SER A 10 -4.03 -0.20 -18.74
CA SER A 10 -4.41 -1.60 -18.56
C SER A 10 -4.52 -1.99 -17.09
N MET A 11 -3.58 -1.50 -16.25
CA MET A 11 -3.62 -1.69 -14.80
C MET A 11 -4.89 -1.11 -14.18
N LEU A 12 -5.17 0.15 -14.48
CA LEU A 12 -6.32 0.86 -13.91
C LEU A 12 -7.64 0.24 -14.39
N LEU A 13 -7.76 -0.05 -15.68
CA LEU A 13 -8.97 -0.64 -16.24
C LEU A 13 -9.23 -2.03 -15.66
N ALA A 14 -8.22 -2.88 -15.54
CA ALA A 14 -8.33 -4.18 -14.90
C ALA A 14 -8.80 -4.06 -13.44
N ALA A 15 -8.21 -3.13 -12.68
CA ALA A 15 -8.59 -2.88 -11.30
C ALA A 15 -10.04 -2.37 -11.18
N ILE A 16 -10.47 -1.47 -12.04
CA ILE A 16 -11.84 -0.95 -12.06
C ILE A 16 -12.83 -2.07 -12.38
N ILE A 17 -12.59 -2.85 -13.44
CA ILE A 17 -13.48 -3.95 -13.85
C ILE A 17 -13.64 -4.96 -12.71
N TRP A 18 -12.54 -5.41 -12.11
CA TRP A 18 -12.59 -6.40 -11.03
C TRP A 18 -13.28 -5.86 -9.78
N ASN A 19 -12.93 -4.65 -9.35
CA ASN A 19 -13.49 -4.04 -8.15
C ASN A 19 -14.99 -3.71 -8.33
N LEU A 20 -15.42 -3.23 -9.49
CA LEU A 20 -16.83 -3.00 -9.77
C LEU A 20 -17.60 -4.32 -9.85
N GLY A 21 -17.03 -5.36 -10.46
CA GLY A 21 -17.64 -6.68 -10.53
C GLY A 21 -17.87 -7.28 -9.14
N THR A 22 -16.84 -7.32 -8.31
CA THR A 22 -16.93 -7.85 -6.94
C THR A 22 -17.87 -7.01 -6.06
N TRP A 23 -17.85 -5.69 -6.19
CA TRP A 23 -18.79 -4.80 -5.53
C TRP A 23 -20.25 -5.06 -5.97
N TYR A 24 -20.49 -5.24 -7.28
CA TYR A 24 -21.84 -5.51 -7.81
C TYR A 24 -22.45 -6.76 -7.17
N PHE A 25 -21.66 -7.82 -6.99
CA PHE A 25 -22.08 -9.04 -6.32
C PHE A 25 -22.04 -8.95 -4.78
N GLY A 26 -21.60 -7.81 -4.21
CA GLY A 26 -21.47 -7.60 -2.76
C GLY A 26 -20.40 -8.47 -2.12
N LEU A 27 -19.39 -8.88 -2.88
CA LEU A 27 -18.26 -9.65 -2.40
C LEU A 27 -17.18 -8.73 -1.83
N PRO A 28 -16.76 -8.91 -0.58
CA PRO A 28 -15.70 -8.11 0.03
C PRO A 28 -14.33 -8.54 -0.52
N ALA A 29 -13.97 -8.07 -1.71
CA ALA A 29 -12.66 -8.25 -2.32
C ALA A 29 -11.69 -7.14 -1.93
N SER A 30 -10.39 -7.40 -2.05
CA SER A 30 -9.33 -6.48 -1.70
C SER A 30 -8.86 -5.66 -2.90
N SER A 31 -9.10 -4.35 -2.89
CA SER A 31 -8.58 -3.42 -3.90
C SER A 31 -7.04 -3.42 -3.97
N SER A 32 -6.38 -3.60 -2.83
CA SER A 32 -4.91 -3.72 -2.78
C SER A 32 -4.41 -4.93 -3.58
N HIS A 33 -5.03 -6.10 -3.39
CA HIS A 33 -4.64 -7.31 -4.11
C HIS A 33 -5.00 -7.23 -5.59
N THR A 34 -6.09 -6.56 -5.93
CA THR A 34 -6.44 -6.29 -7.32
C THR A 34 -5.37 -5.46 -8.02
N LEU A 35 -4.93 -4.35 -7.40
CA LEU A 35 -3.88 -3.50 -7.96
C LEU A 35 -2.54 -4.22 -8.10
N ILE A 36 -2.15 -4.98 -7.08
CA ILE A 36 -0.92 -5.75 -7.10
C ILE A 36 -0.97 -6.85 -8.16
N GLY A 37 -2.09 -7.58 -8.24
CA GLY A 37 -2.31 -8.55 -9.30
C GLY A 37 -2.21 -7.90 -10.68
N ALA A 38 -2.77 -6.70 -10.85
CA ALA A 38 -2.69 -5.97 -12.10
C ALA A 38 -1.24 -5.57 -12.46
N ILE A 39 -0.45 -5.12 -11.48
CA ILE A 39 0.98 -4.81 -11.68
C ILE A 39 1.75 -6.07 -12.08
N ILE A 40 1.52 -7.19 -11.39
CA ILE A 40 2.16 -8.47 -11.70
C ILE A 40 1.80 -8.92 -13.12
N GLY A 41 0.52 -8.83 -13.51
CA GLY A 41 0.06 -9.21 -14.84
C GLY A 41 0.72 -8.42 -15.96
N ILE A 42 0.87 -7.11 -15.77
CA ILE A 42 1.61 -6.25 -16.73
C ILE A 42 3.09 -6.63 -16.77
N GLY A 43 3.73 -6.82 -15.62
CA GLY A 43 5.14 -7.20 -15.53
C GLY A 43 5.42 -8.52 -16.23
N LEU A 44 4.55 -9.53 -16.01
CA LEU A 44 4.64 -10.83 -16.67
C LEU A 44 4.46 -10.71 -18.19
N THR A 45 3.43 -9.99 -18.64
CA THR A 45 3.18 -9.79 -20.08
C THR A 45 4.34 -9.06 -20.72
N ASN A 46 4.88 -8.01 -20.07
CA ASN A 46 6.04 -7.29 -20.58
C ASN A 46 7.28 -8.20 -20.68
N ALA A 47 7.54 -9.02 -19.68
CA ALA A 47 8.64 -9.98 -19.68
C ALA A 47 8.52 -10.98 -20.84
N LEU A 48 7.32 -11.53 -21.05
CA LEU A 48 7.04 -12.46 -22.16
C LEU A 48 7.23 -11.81 -23.53
N MET A 49 6.82 -10.55 -23.70
CA MET A 49 6.92 -9.82 -24.97
C MET A 49 8.35 -9.37 -25.28
N THR A 50 9.14 -9.04 -24.25
CA THR A 50 10.53 -8.57 -24.41
C THR A 50 11.57 -9.68 -24.30
N GLY A 51 11.16 -10.91 -23.95
CA GLY A 51 12.09 -12.02 -23.71
C GLY A 51 12.95 -11.86 -22.44
N THR A 52 12.57 -10.94 -21.54
CA THR A 52 13.27 -10.73 -20.26
C THR A 52 12.87 -11.79 -19.24
N SER A 53 13.77 -12.05 -18.28
CA SER A 53 13.48 -12.97 -17.18
C SER A 53 12.35 -12.40 -16.27
N VAL A 54 11.43 -13.25 -15.86
CA VAL A 54 10.37 -12.89 -14.92
C VAL A 54 10.95 -12.40 -13.58
N VAL A 55 12.09 -12.94 -13.17
CA VAL A 55 12.78 -12.54 -11.92
C VAL A 55 13.31 -11.12 -12.02
N ASP A 56 13.74 -10.69 -13.20
CA ASP A 56 14.23 -9.33 -13.45
C ASP A 56 13.07 -8.34 -13.63
N ALA A 57 11.94 -8.81 -14.14
CA ALA A 57 10.75 -8.00 -14.38
C ALA A 57 9.91 -7.74 -13.10
N LEU A 58 10.03 -8.62 -12.09
CA LEU A 58 9.22 -8.55 -10.86
C LEU A 58 10.10 -8.50 -9.61
N ASN A 59 9.75 -7.62 -8.68
CA ASN A 59 10.36 -7.62 -7.36
C ASN A 59 9.83 -8.80 -6.51
N ILE A 60 10.44 -9.98 -6.68
CA ILE A 60 10.00 -11.22 -6.04
C ILE A 60 9.87 -11.10 -4.51
N PRO A 61 10.83 -10.50 -3.75
CA PRO A 61 10.64 -10.30 -2.32
C PRO A 61 9.38 -9.52 -1.94
N LYS A 62 9.04 -8.48 -2.71
CA LYS A 62 7.79 -7.73 -2.50
C LYS A 62 6.56 -8.58 -2.82
N VAL A 63 6.59 -9.33 -3.91
CA VAL A 63 5.50 -10.24 -4.29
C VAL A 63 5.25 -11.28 -3.18
N LEU A 64 6.30 -11.92 -2.67
CA LEU A 64 6.19 -12.88 -1.55
C LEU A 64 5.67 -12.22 -0.26
N GLY A 65 6.13 -10.99 0.04
CA GLY A 65 5.61 -10.21 1.18
C GLY A 65 4.10 -9.96 1.10
N ILE A 66 3.59 -9.72 -0.11
CA ILE A 66 2.16 -9.52 -0.37
C ILE A 66 1.38 -10.82 -0.17
N PHE A 67 1.87 -11.94 -0.69
CA PHE A 67 1.26 -13.26 -0.42
C PHE A 67 1.25 -13.57 1.08
N GLY A 68 2.33 -13.25 1.81
CA GLY A 68 2.37 -13.35 3.27
C GLY A 68 1.28 -12.51 3.94
N SER A 69 1.06 -11.28 3.49
CA SER A 69 0.03 -10.40 4.05
C SER A 69 -1.40 -10.91 3.82
N LEU A 70 -1.65 -11.63 2.70
CA LEU A 70 -2.93 -12.30 2.42
C LEU A 70 -3.32 -13.31 3.50
N ILE A 71 -2.33 -14.01 4.04
CA ILE A 71 -2.52 -15.05 5.07
C ILE A 71 -2.52 -14.42 6.46
N ILE A 72 -1.60 -13.51 6.73
CA ILE A 72 -1.44 -12.89 8.06
C ILE A 72 -2.63 -11.99 8.40
N SER A 73 -3.10 -11.17 7.45
CA SER A 73 -4.18 -10.21 7.68
C SER A 73 -5.47 -10.85 8.22
N PRO A 74 -6.02 -11.94 7.64
CA PRO A 74 -7.21 -12.57 8.19
C PRO A 74 -6.95 -13.29 9.52
N ILE A 75 -5.77 -13.85 9.75
CA ILE A 75 -5.43 -14.48 11.03
C ILE A 75 -5.44 -13.44 12.15
N VAL A 76 -4.78 -12.30 11.93
CA VAL A 76 -4.77 -11.19 12.89
C VAL A 76 -6.19 -10.71 13.20
N GLY A 77 -7.00 -10.46 12.15
CA GLY A 77 -8.38 -10.03 12.33
C GLY A 77 -9.19 -11.02 13.16
N LEU A 78 -9.12 -12.30 12.83
CA LEU A 78 -9.87 -13.38 13.50
C LEU A 78 -9.45 -13.55 14.96
N VAL A 79 -8.15 -13.65 15.22
CA VAL A 79 -7.60 -13.91 16.56
C VAL A 79 -7.79 -12.71 17.49
N VAL A 80 -7.46 -11.51 17.03
CA VAL A 80 -7.52 -10.32 17.88
C VAL A 80 -8.97 -9.95 18.20
N ALA A 81 -9.87 -9.95 17.23
CA ALA A 81 -11.28 -9.63 17.47
C ALA A 81 -11.98 -10.72 18.29
N GLY A 82 -11.68 -11.99 18.02
CA GLY A 82 -12.18 -13.11 18.83
C GLY A 82 -11.69 -13.04 20.28
N GLY A 83 -10.39 -12.77 20.46
CA GLY A 83 -9.80 -12.57 21.80
C GLY A 83 -10.43 -11.39 22.56
N LEU A 84 -10.68 -10.27 21.86
CA LEU A 84 -11.32 -9.11 22.45
C LEU A 84 -12.76 -9.42 22.94
N ILE A 85 -13.55 -10.14 22.14
CA ILE A 85 -14.89 -10.59 22.56
C ILE A 85 -14.80 -11.54 23.76
N PHE A 86 -13.85 -12.49 23.76
CA PHE A 86 -13.63 -13.38 24.88
C PHE A 86 -13.34 -12.60 26.18
N ILE A 87 -12.43 -11.60 26.11
CA ILE A 87 -12.09 -10.72 27.23
C ILE A 87 -13.32 -9.93 27.70
N LEU A 88 -14.08 -9.34 26.78
CA LEU A 88 -15.29 -8.58 27.11
C LEU A 88 -16.34 -9.46 27.79
N ARG A 89 -16.53 -10.70 27.35
CA ARG A 89 -17.43 -11.64 28.01
C ARG A 89 -16.93 -12.06 29.39
N ARG A 90 -15.66 -12.39 29.51
CA ARG A 90 -15.10 -12.97 30.74
C ARG A 90 -14.95 -11.95 31.86
N TYR A 91 -14.53 -10.72 31.53
CA TYR A 91 -14.15 -9.73 32.54
C TYR A 91 -15.06 -8.50 32.61
N TRP A 92 -15.71 -8.11 31.52
CA TRP A 92 -16.55 -6.91 31.53
C TRP A 92 -18.01 -7.18 31.78
N SER A 93 -18.55 -8.32 31.37
CA SER A 93 -19.99 -8.62 31.38
C SER A 93 -20.52 -9.23 32.68
N ASN A 94 -19.87 -8.93 33.79
CA ASN A 94 -20.20 -9.45 35.12
C ASN A 94 -21.51 -8.87 35.73
N THR A 95 -22.15 -7.89 35.12
CA THR A 95 -23.43 -7.34 35.56
C THR A 95 -24.46 -7.41 34.42
N LYS A 96 -25.78 -7.59 34.79
CA LYS A 96 -26.90 -7.61 33.82
C LYS A 96 -26.91 -6.38 32.88
N LYS A 97 -26.49 -5.21 33.38
CA LYS A 97 -26.44 -3.96 32.59
C LYS A 97 -25.31 -4.00 31.57
N ARG A 98 -24.11 -4.48 31.95
CA ARG A 98 -22.95 -4.60 31.07
C ARG A 98 -23.10 -5.71 30.04
N ALA A 99 -23.75 -6.84 30.41
CA ALA A 99 -24.01 -7.94 29.50
C ALA A 99 -24.93 -7.57 28.30
N ARG A 100 -25.64 -6.43 28.35
CA ARG A 100 -26.49 -5.96 27.26
C ARG A 100 -25.73 -5.61 25.98
N ILE A 101 -24.41 -5.42 26.03
CA ILE A 101 -23.59 -5.22 24.84
C ILE A 101 -23.54 -6.46 23.94
N HIS A 102 -23.77 -7.63 24.50
CA HIS A 102 -23.80 -8.91 23.77
C HIS A 102 -25.20 -9.28 23.23
N LEU A 103 -26.16 -8.36 23.26
CA LEU A 103 -27.42 -8.50 22.58
C LEU A 103 -27.36 -7.97 21.16
N THR A 104 -28.07 -8.64 20.25
CA THR A 104 -28.37 -8.07 18.94
C THR A 104 -29.41 -6.95 19.07
N PRO A 105 -29.53 -6.03 18.12
CA PRO A 105 -30.58 -4.99 18.14
C PRO A 105 -31.98 -5.56 18.29
N ALA A 106 -32.28 -6.69 17.65
CA ALA A 106 -33.60 -7.37 17.75
C ALA A 106 -33.86 -7.99 19.14
N GLU A 107 -32.85 -8.64 19.71
CA GLU A 107 -32.96 -9.19 21.08
C GLU A 107 -33.15 -8.09 22.13
N ARG A 108 -32.47 -6.97 21.93
CA ARG A 108 -32.62 -5.83 22.82
C ARG A 108 -34.01 -5.19 22.72
N GLU A 109 -34.55 -5.07 21.50
CA GLU A 109 -35.88 -4.57 21.28
C GLU A 109 -36.93 -5.42 22.04
N LYS A 110 -36.79 -6.75 21.96
CA LYS A 110 -37.67 -7.68 22.69
C LYS A 110 -37.52 -7.57 24.21
N LYS A 111 -36.28 -7.34 24.70
CA LYS A 111 -36.00 -7.30 26.14
C LYS A 111 -36.29 -5.96 26.80
N ASP A 112 -35.94 -4.87 26.14
CA ASP A 112 -35.91 -3.52 26.71
C ASP A 112 -36.85 -2.54 25.96
N GLY A 113 -37.55 -2.97 24.92
CA GLY A 113 -38.37 -2.11 24.05
C GLY A 113 -37.55 -1.08 23.23
N LYS A 114 -36.23 -1.23 23.17
CA LYS A 114 -35.33 -0.25 22.57
C LYS A 114 -34.34 -0.90 21.60
N LYS A 115 -34.34 -0.52 20.32
CA LYS A 115 -33.35 -0.96 19.33
C LYS A 115 -31.97 -0.34 19.52
N LYS A 116 -31.90 0.89 20.06
CA LYS A 116 -30.64 1.63 20.17
C LYS A 116 -29.75 1.07 21.29
N PRO A 117 -28.42 0.98 21.09
CA PRO A 117 -27.51 0.52 22.13
C PRO A 117 -27.51 1.45 23.36
N PRO A 118 -27.05 0.98 24.55
CA PRO A 118 -26.83 1.86 25.70
C PRO A 118 -25.94 3.06 25.32
N PHE A 119 -26.10 4.19 26.02
CA PHE A 119 -25.44 5.44 25.67
C PHE A 119 -23.93 5.28 25.47
N TRP A 120 -23.21 4.74 26.44
CA TRP A 120 -21.76 4.55 26.35
C TRP A 120 -21.36 3.52 25.28
N THR A 121 -22.14 2.47 25.08
CA THR A 121 -21.91 1.51 23.98
C THR A 121 -22.08 2.17 22.62
N ARG A 122 -23.03 3.08 22.48
CA ARG A 122 -23.23 3.85 21.25
C ARG A 122 -22.07 4.78 20.96
N ILE A 123 -21.56 5.48 22.00
CA ILE A 123 -20.36 6.31 21.85
C ILE A 123 -19.17 5.46 21.40
N ALA A 124 -18.94 4.33 22.06
CA ALA A 124 -17.84 3.43 21.71
C ALA A 124 -17.95 2.88 20.28
N LEU A 125 -19.16 2.51 19.83
CA LEU A 125 -19.42 2.11 18.44
C LEU A 125 -19.14 3.24 17.43
N ILE A 126 -19.54 4.46 17.75
CA ILE A 126 -19.28 5.62 16.87
C ILE A 126 -17.77 5.89 16.80
N LEU A 127 -17.08 5.90 17.94
CA LEU A 127 -15.63 6.11 17.97
C LEU A 127 -14.86 5.01 17.24
N SER A 128 -15.25 3.76 17.40
CA SER A 128 -14.63 2.64 16.67
C SER A 128 -14.91 2.72 15.17
N ALA A 129 -16.11 3.14 14.76
CA ALA A 129 -16.44 3.37 13.36
C ALA A 129 -15.62 4.52 12.74
N ILE A 130 -15.45 5.63 13.49
CA ILE A 130 -14.57 6.74 13.08
C ILE A 130 -13.13 6.24 12.93
N GLY A 131 -12.64 5.45 13.90
CA GLY A 131 -11.31 4.85 13.86
C GLY A 131 -11.09 3.98 12.62
N VAL A 132 -12.04 3.08 12.30
CA VAL A 132 -11.99 2.27 11.08
C VAL A 132 -12.01 3.15 9.83
N ALA A 133 -12.93 4.11 9.76
CA ALA A 133 -13.04 5.00 8.60
C ALA A 133 -11.74 5.79 8.37
N PHE A 134 -11.13 6.30 9.44
CA PHE A 134 -9.85 7.00 9.37
C PHE A 134 -8.71 6.08 8.90
N SER A 135 -8.51 4.94 9.55
CA SER A 135 -7.43 4.01 9.21
C SER A 135 -7.58 3.43 7.80
N HIS A 136 -8.82 3.09 7.41
CA HIS A 136 -9.13 2.59 6.08
C HIS A 136 -8.93 3.67 5.01
N GLY A 137 -9.47 4.87 5.25
CA GLY A 137 -9.32 6.01 4.33
C GLY A 137 -7.86 6.43 4.17
N ALA A 138 -7.07 6.45 5.24
CA ALA A 138 -5.63 6.72 5.18
C ALA A 138 -4.89 5.65 4.36
N ASN A 139 -5.19 4.37 4.57
CA ASN A 139 -4.57 3.26 3.83
C ASN A 139 -4.91 3.28 2.34
N ASP A 140 -6.19 3.41 2.00
CA ASP A 140 -6.64 3.39 0.59
C ASP A 140 -6.37 4.71 -0.11
N GLY A 141 -6.37 5.83 0.63
CA GLY A 141 -5.99 7.15 0.13
C GLY A 141 -4.56 7.18 -0.40
N GLN A 142 -3.60 6.60 0.31
CA GLN A 142 -2.22 6.51 -0.15
C GLN A 142 -2.10 5.78 -1.50
N LYS A 143 -2.86 4.69 -1.69
CA LYS A 143 -2.89 3.95 -2.96
C LYS A 143 -3.51 4.78 -4.08
N GLY A 144 -4.63 5.46 -3.81
CA GLY A 144 -5.29 6.36 -4.76
C GLY A 144 -4.38 7.51 -5.19
N ILE A 145 -3.72 8.16 -4.22
CA ILE A 145 -2.75 9.23 -4.48
C ILE A 145 -1.60 8.71 -5.34
N GLY A 146 -1.02 7.55 -4.97
CA GLY A 146 0.07 6.93 -5.73
C GLY A 146 -0.32 6.60 -7.16
N LEU A 147 -1.54 6.10 -7.40
CA LEU A 147 -2.04 5.81 -8.74
C LEU A 147 -2.24 7.08 -9.58
N VAL A 148 -2.84 8.12 -9.01
CA VAL A 148 -3.01 9.41 -9.70
C VAL A 148 -1.65 10.00 -10.04
N MET A 149 -0.69 9.99 -9.10
CA MET A 149 0.68 10.45 -9.36
C MET A 149 1.37 9.63 -10.45
N LEU A 150 1.19 8.30 -10.47
CA LEU A 150 1.76 7.44 -11.51
C LEU A 150 1.23 7.83 -12.90
N VAL A 151 -0.07 8.08 -13.03
CA VAL A 151 -0.68 8.57 -14.27
C VAL A 151 -0.10 9.92 -14.68
N LEU A 152 -0.05 10.87 -13.76
CA LEU A 152 0.42 12.24 -14.04
C LEU A 152 1.91 12.27 -14.42
N ILE A 153 2.74 11.47 -13.76
CA ILE A 153 4.15 11.31 -14.14
C ILE A 153 4.28 10.71 -15.54
N GLY A 154 3.39 9.77 -15.89
CA GLY A 154 3.39 9.15 -17.22
C GLY A 154 2.89 10.07 -18.34
N VAL A 155 1.85 10.86 -18.08
CA VAL A 155 1.19 11.72 -19.08
C VAL A 155 1.83 13.11 -19.16
N ALA A 156 2.19 13.69 -18.02
CA ALA A 156 2.72 15.05 -17.91
C ALA A 156 4.02 15.10 -17.07
N PRO A 157 5.09 14.41 -17.51
CA PRO A 157 6.34 14.30 -16.75
C PRO A 157 6.94 15.65 -16.40
N ALA A 158 6.78 16.65 -17.27
CA ALA A 158 7.32 17.99 -17.08
C ALA A 158 6.92 18.64 -15.74
N GLY A 159 5.70 18.36 -15.27
CA GLY A 159 5.16 18.98 -14.07
C GLY A 159 5.15 18.08 -12.81
N PHE A 160 5.35 16.76 -12.97
CA PHE A 160 5.07 15.82 -11.88
C PHE A 160 6.19 14.85 -11.53
N VAL A 161 7.27 14.82 -12.32
CA VAL A 161 8.41 13.92 -12.08
C VAL A 161 9.17 14.29 -10.81
N VAL A 162 9.29 15.57 -10.51
CA VAL A 162 9.82 16.13 -9.27
C VAL A 162 8.86 17.19 -8.75
N ASN A 163 8.95 17.54 -7.48
CA ASN A 163 8.13 18.60 -6.89
C ASN A 163 8.57 19.98 -7.44
N MET A 164 7.89 20.48 -8.46
CA MET A 164 8.17 21.77 -9.05
C MET A 164 7.99 22.95 -8.09
N ASN A 165 7.24 22.74 -7.00
CA ASN A 165 7.02 23.75 -5.96
C ASN A 165 7.97 23.56 -4.76
N ALA A 166 9.00 22.71 -4.89
CA ALA A 166 9.97 22.52 -3.83
C ALA A 166 10.71 23.83 -3.56
N THR A 167 10.82 24.18 -2.28
CA THR A 167 11.55 25.34 -1.82
C THR A 167 13.06 25.15 -1.94
N GLY A 168 13.84 26.21 -2.04
CA GLY A 168 15.30 26.13 -2.04
C GLY A 168 15.85 25.39 -0.80
N TYR A 169 15.19 25.53 0.34
CA TYR A 169 15.52 24.77 1.55
C TYR A 169 15.34 23.24 1.37
N GLU A 170 14.24 22.80 0.78
CA GLU A 170 13.97 21.39 0.53
C GLU A 170 14.98 20.81 -0.48
N ILE A 171 15.33 21.56 -1.51
CA ILE A 171 16.35 21.15 -2.50
C ILE A 171 17.73 21.07 -1.86
N THR A 172 18.10 22.04 -1.01
CA THR A 172 19.34 22.00 -0.24
C THR A 172 19.40 20.79 0.69
N ARG A 173 18.31 20.51 1.39
CA ARG A 173 18.20 19.33 2.26
C ARG A 173 18.35 18.02 1.47
N THR A 174 17.78 17.94 0.27
CA THR A 174 17.97 16.80 -0.64
C THR A 174 19.41 16.66 -1.08
N ARG A 175 20.07 17.76 -1.44
CA ARG A 175 21.50 17.82 -1.78
C ARG A 175 22.40 17.34 -0.64
N ASP A 176 22.16 17.86 0.56
CA ASP A 176 22.93 17.48 1.77
C ASP A 176 22.75 16.00 2.09
N ALA A 177 21.55 15.46 1.91
CA ALA A 177 21.29 14.04 2.10
C ALA A 177 22.07 13.18 1.10
N VAL A 178 22.14 13.57 -0.18
CA VAL A 178 22.95 12.89 -1.21
C VAL A 178 24.43 12.90 -0.82
N ASN A 179 24.97 14.06 -0.41
CA ASN A 179 26.36 14.18 0.02
C ASN A 179 26.67 13.30 1.26
N ASN A 180 25.77 13.27 2.23
CA ASN A 180 25.93 12.46 3.43
C ASN A 180 25.86 10.95 3.16
N VAL A 181 24.98 10.50 2.24
CA VAL A 181 24.93 9.11 1.80
C VAL A 181 26.20 8.73 1.04
N GLU A 182 26.71 9.60 0.16
CA GLU A 182 28.00 9.40 -0.52
C GLU A 182 29.13 9.21 0.48
N THR A 183 29.24 10.11 1.45
CA THR A 183 30.27 10.05 2.51
C THR A 183 30.15 8.76 3.32
N TYR A 184 28.94 8.36 3.68
CA TYR A 184 28.71 7.11 4.41
C TYR A 184 29.16 5.88 3.60
N PHE A 185 28.84 5.81 2.32
CA PHE A 185 29.24 4.69 1.46
C PHE A 185 30.76 4.65 1.21
N GLN A 186 31.39 5.81 1.12
CA GLN A 186 32.86 5.91 1.01
C GLN A 186 33.56 5.43 2.30
N GLN A 187 32.98 5.69 3.47
CA GLN A 187 33.50 5.23 4.77
C GLN A 187 33.22 3.73 5.02
N HIS A 188 32.19 3.15 4.38
CA HIS A 188 31.76 1.78 4.58
C HIS A 188 31.63 1.00 3.27
N PRO A 189 32.72 0.87 2.47
CA PRO A 189 32.67 0.23 1.15
C PRO A 189 32.29 -1.25 1.25
N ASP A 190 32.63 -1.93 2.34
CA ASP A 190 32.30 -3.36 2.55
C ASP A 190 30.79 -3.59 2.75
N LEU A 191 30.09 -2.68 3.43
CA LEU A 191 28.64 -2.73 3.59
C LEU A 191 27.95 -2.51 2.22
N LEU A 192 28.47 -1.58 1.42
CA LEU A 192 27.94 -1.32 0.08
C LEU A 192 28.13 -2.54 -0.82
N LYS A 193 29.28 -3.20 -0.81
CA LYS A 193 29.53 -4.43 -1.56
C LYS A 193 28.58 -5.56 -1.15
N LYS A 194 28.40 -5.78 0.16
CA LYS A 194 27.44 -6.77 0.67
C LYS A 194 26.01 -6.48 0.25
N ALA A 195 25.55 -5.24 0.34
CA ALA A 195 24.19 -4.84 -0.02
C ALA A 195 23.92 -4.97 -1.52
N THR A 196 24.94 -4.78 -2.34
CA THR A 196 24.83 -4.81 -3.82
C THR A 196 25.14 -6.18 -4.41
N GLY A 197 25.83 -7.07 -3.67
CA GLY A 197 26.27 -8.37 -4.15
C GLY A 197 27.39 -8.29 -5.21
N VAL A 198 28.11 -7.16 -5.27
CA VAL A 198 29.09 -6.88 -6.30
C VAL A 198 30.48 -6.76 -5.67
N ASP A 199 31.39 -7.64 -6.06
CA ASP A 199 32.78 -7.65 -5.53
C ASP A 199 33.61 -6.46 -5.97
N GLN A 200 33.31 -5.88 -7.14
CA GLN A 200 33.94 -4.66 -7.64
C GLN A 200 32.90 -3.58 -7.89
N LEU A 201 32.93 -2.53 -7.08
CA LEU A 201 32.25 -1.28 -7.40
C LEU A 201 32.89 -0.74 -8.69
N ILE A 202 32.10 -0.58 -9.74
CA ILE A 202 32.61 -0.07 -11.02
C ILE A 202 32.98 1.39 -10.80
N PRO A 203 34.27 1.77 -10.85
CA PRO A 203 34.64 3.17 -10.88
C PRO A 203 34.05 3.82 -12.11
N SER A 204 33.85 5.12 -12.08
CA SER A 204 33.36 5.91 -13.23
C SER A 204 34.03 5.45 -14.54
N PRO A 205 33.29 5.10 -15.58
CA PRO A 205 33.91 4.80 -16.83
C PRO A 205 34.48 6.12 -17.42
N GLU A 206 35.72 6.37 -17.19
CA GLU A 206 36.48 7.09 -18.16
C GLU A 206 36.53 6.22 -19.40
N SER A 207 35.81 6.65 -20.43
CA SER A 207 35.99 6.20 -21.79
C SER A 207 35.60 4.76 -22.15
N GLY A 208 34.55 4.58 -22.92
CA GLY A 208 34.51 3.51 -23.90
C GLY A 208 33.23 2.71 -24.12
N ALA A 209 32.16 2.97 -23.42
CA ALA A 209 30.85 2.42 -23.80
C ALA A 209 29.95 3.58 -24.23
N THR A 210 29.79 3.75 -25.51
CA THR A 210 28.81 4.61 -26.18
C THR A 210 27.40 4.11 -25.90
N THR A 211 26.91 4.39 -24.71
CA THR A 211 25.47 4.52 -24.50
C THR A 211 25.13 5.98 -24.74
N ALA A 212 24.16 6.24 -25.59
CA ALA A 212 23.69 7.57 -25.91
C ALA A 212 23.56 8.44 -24.66
N PRO A 213 23.84 9.74 -24.68
CA PRO A 213 23.69 10.60 -23.53
C PRO A 213 22.22 10.67 -23.17
N GLY A 214 21.73 9.81 -22.25
CA GLY A 214 20.34 9.86 -21.89
C GLY A 214 19.81 8.79 -20.95
N GLU A 215 20.22 7.55 -21.00
CA GLU A 215 19.53 6.51 -20.23
C GLU A 215 20.38 5.99 -19.07
N PHE A 216 20.00 6.43 -17.85
CA PHE A 216 20.53 5.87 -16.60
C PHE A 216 19.75 4.60 -16.27
N HIS A 217 20.43 3.45 -16.38
CA HIS A 217 19.93 2.19 -15.86
C HIS A 217 20.43 1.99 -14.44
N CYS A 218 19.48 1.84 -13.51
CA CYS A 218 19.82 1.56 -12.11
C CYS A 218 20.41 0.17 -11.98
N HIS A 219 21.70 0.11 -11.72
CA HIS A 219 22.37 -1.10 -11.27
C HIS A 219 23.04 -0.82 -9.93
N PRO A 220 22.85 -1.67 -8.91
CA PRO A 220 23.42 -1.44 -7.57
C PRO A 220 24.95 -1.20 -7.57
N ALA A 221 25.67 -1.81 -8.51
CA ALA A 221 27.12 -1.60 -8.69
C ALA A 221 27.49 -0.15 -9.06
N ASN A 222 26.54 0.61 -9.63
CA ASN A 222 26.74 1.98 -10.07
C ASN A 222 26.30 3.02 -9.02
N ALA A 223 26.08 2.61 -7.76
CA ALA A 223 25.53 3.49 -6.72
C ALA A 223 26.40 4.75 -6.49
N ILE A 224 27.73 4.62 -6.50
CA ILE A 224 28.65 5.77 -6.35
C ILE A 224 28.51 6.73 -7.54
N ASN A 225 28.55 6.21 -8.78
CA ASN A 225 28.38 7.04 -9.97
C ASN A 225 27.00 7.71 -10.01
N ALA A 226 25.98 7.04 -9.50
CA ALA A 226 24.64 7.59 -9.34
C ALA A 226 24.63 8.79 -8.38
N LEU A 227 25.32 8.66 -7.23
CA LEU A 227 25.48 9.74 -6.25
C LEU A 227 26.22 10.94 -6.83
N GLU A 228 27.35 10.73 -7.52
CA GLU A 228 28.11 11.79 -8.19
C GLU A 228 27.27 12.54 -9.23
N ARG A 229 26.49 11.81 -10.05
CA ARG A 229 25.58 12.42 -11.03
C ARG A 229 24.45 13.22 -10.36
N ALA A 230 23.84 12.68 -9.31
CA ALA A 230 22.81 13.40 -8.54
C ALA A 230 23.35 14.69 -7.94
N LYS A 231 24.55 14.61 -7.36
CA LYS A 231 25.28 15.76 -6.77
C LYS A 231 25.56 16.83 -7.82
N GLY A 232 26.06 16.45 -9.00
CA GLY A 232 26.28 17.39 -10.11
C GLY A 232 25.00 18.07 -10.60
N MET A 233 23.88 17.32 -10.66
CA MET A 233 22.58 17.87 -11.06
C MET A 233 21.98 18.81 -10.00
N LEU A 234 22.33 18.64 -8.74
CA LEU A 234 21.81 19.41 -7.62
C LEU A 234 22.73 20.56 -7.17
N ALA A 235 23.96 20.66 -7.72
CA ALA A 235 25.04 21.52 -7.19
C ALA A 235 24.61 22.98 -7.03
N ASP A 236 24.05 23.59 -8.06
CA ASP A 236 23.81 25.05 -8.12
C ASP A 236 22.34 25.40 -8.39
N ILE A 237 21.41 24.51 -8.02
CA ILE A 237 20.00 24.75 -8.23
C ILE A 237 19.27 25.09 -6.93
N GLU A 238 18.41 26.09 -6.98
CA GLU A 238 17.44 26.43 -5.93
C GLU A 238 16.00 26.12 -6.34
N SER A 239 15.80 25.80 -7.63
CA SER A 239 14.53 25.38 -8.21
C SER A 239 14.76 24.33 -9.30
N TYR A 240 13.89 23.35 -9.40
CA TYR A 240 13.91 22.33 -10.43
C TYR A 240 13.57 22.88 -11.84
N ASP A 241 13.09 24.11 -11.96
CA ASP A 241 12.87 24.79 -13.24
C ASP A 241 14.17 24.95 -14.04
N LYS A 242 15.31 25.03 -13.35
CA LYS A 242 16.64 25.12 -13.99
C LYS A 242 17.07 23.82 -14.69
N LEU A 243 16.42 22.69 -14.41
CA LEU A 243 16.68 21.41 -15.06
C LEU A 243 15.73 21.21 -16.25
N ALA A 244 16.24 20.70 -17.36
CA ALA A 244 15.41 20.24 -18.46
C ALA A 244 14.51 19.06 -18.04
N VAL A 245 13.40 18.85 -18.75
CA VAL A 245 12.41 17.81 -18.40
C VAL A 245 13.05 16.43 -18.33
N GLU A 246 13.93 16.13 -19.27
CA GLU A 246 14.68 14.86 -19.33
C GLU A 246 15.60 14.70 -18.12
N GLN A 247 16.26 15.79 -17.72
CA GLN A 247 17.14 15.80 -16.53
C GLN A 247 16.35 15.58 -15.25
N ARG A 248 15.14 16.17 -15.09
CA ARG A 248 14.25 15.90 -13.96
C ARG A 248 13.88 14.43 -13.88
N GLY A 249 13.54 13.82 -15.01
CA GLY A 249 13.25 12.38 -15.10
C GLY A 249 14.45 11.51 -14.74
N GLN A 250 15.63 11.91 -15.17
CA GLN A 250 16.89 11.24 -14.84
C GLN A 250 17.21 11.36 -13.35
N LEU A 251 17.10 12.56 -12.79
CA LEU A 251 17.30 12.80 -11.35
C LEU A 251 16.38 11.91 -10.51
N ARG A 252 15.08 11.84 -10.86
CA ARG A 252 14.14 10.95 -10.17
C ARG A 252 14.59 9.48 -10.19
N ARG A 253 14.99 8.96 -11.36
CA ARG A 253 15.47 7.56 -11.47
C ARG A 253 16.73 7.31 -10.63
N ILE A 254 17.67 8.25 -10.67
CA ILE A 254 18.89 8.20 -9.87
C ILE A 254 18.57 8.18 -8.38
N MET A 255 17.72 9.10 -7.92
CA MET A 255 17.36 9.21 -6.50
C MET A 255 16.62 7.96 -5.97
N LEU A 256 15.73 7.40 -6.76
CA LEU A 256 15.05 6.14 -6.41
C LEU A 256 16.04 4.96 -6.33
N CYS A 257 17.01 4.90 -7.24
CA CYS A 257 18.07 3.90 -7.23
C CYS A 257 18.94 4.00 -5.96
N ILE A 258 19.44 5.19 -5.66
CA ILE A 258 20.25 5.45 -4.45
C ILE A 258 19.45 5.10 -3.19
N SER A 259 18.18 5.46 -3.16
CA SER A 259 17.27 5.16 -2.05
C SER A 259 17.11 3.65 -1.81
N ASP A 260 16.99 2.84 -2.88
CA ASP A 260 16.90 1.37 -2.77
C ASP A 260 18.21 0.78 -2.22
N VAL A 261 19.35 1.23 -2.71
CA VAL A 261 20.66 0.80 -2.20
C VAL A 261 20.84 1.21 -0.73
N THR A 262 20.49 2.45 -0.38
CA THR A 262 20.56 2.95 1.00
C THR A 262 19.68 2.10 1.94
N ASP A 263 18.50 1.71 1.51
CA ASP A 263 17.60 0.85 2.28
C ASP A 263 18.16 -0.58 2.46
N LYS A 264 18.82 -1.13 1.43
CA LYS A 264 19.49 -2.43 1.51
C LYS A 264 20.66 -2.41 2.49
N VAL A 265 21.51 -1.36 2.42
CA VAL A 265 22.61 -1.17 3.38
C VAL A 265 22.07 -1.04 4.80
N ALA A 266 21.06 -0.22 5.03
CA ALA A 266 20.46 -0.02 6.36
C ALA A 266 19.87 -1.30 6.98
N LYS A 267 19.51 -2.29 6.17
CA LYS A 267 18.96 -3.58 6.64
C LYS A 267 20.00 -4.66 6.91
N LEU A 268 21.27 -4.40 6.65
CA LEU A 268 22.33 -5.36 6.94
C LEU A 268 22.49 -5.56 8.45
N PRO A 269 22.73 -6.80 8.93
CA PRO A 269 22.86 -7.10 10.36
C PRO A 269 24.05 -6.38 11.02
N GLU A 270 25.08 -6.04 10.24
CA GLU A 270 26.30 -5.36 10.70
C GLU A 270 26.10 -3.86 10.93
N VAL A 271 25.01 -3.28 10.45
CA VAL A 271 24.73 -1.85 10.62
C VAL A 271 24.09 -1.64 11.99
N ASN A 272 24.70 -0.80 12.82
CA ASN A 272 24.19 -0.49 14.14
C ASN A 272 22.87 0.31 14.10
N ALA A 273 22.17 0.38 15.21
CA ALA A 273 20.85 1.01 15.28
C ALA A 273 20.87 2.53 14.99
N ASP A 274 21.97 3.21 15.29
CA ASP A 274 22.08 4.65 15.04
C ASP A 274 22.33 4.94 13.57
N ASP A 275 23.18 4.16 12.91
CA ASP A 275 23.41 4.24 11.48
C ASP A 275 22.16 3.84 10.68
N GLN A 276 21.39 2.83 11.14
CA GLN A 276 20.10 2.50 10.54
C GLN A 276 19.13 3.69 10.59
N ARG A 277 19.07 4.41 11.71
CA ARG A 277 18.24 5.62 11.85
C ARG A 277 18.74 6.74 10.95
N LEU A 278 20.06 6.95 10.90
CA LEU A 278 20.69 7.94 10.03
C LEU A 278 20.37 7.67 8.57
N LEU A 279 20.64 6.47 8.06
CA LEU A 279 20.39 6.09 6.68
C LEU A 279 18.90 6.19 6.33
N LYS A 280 18.01 5.80 7.23
CA LYS A 280 16.57 5.96 7.04
C LYS A 280 16.15 7.43 6.94
N LYS A 281 16.74 8.31 7.76
CA LYS A 281 16.50 9.75 7.69
C LYS A 281 17.03 10.33 6.38
N LEU A 282 18.26 10.03 6.00
CA LEU A 282 18.86 10.50 4.75
C LEU A 282 18.07 10.06 3.52
N LYS A 283 17.61 8.79 3.52
CA LYS A 283 16.69 8.29 2.49
C LYS A 283 15.41 9.14 2.42
N GLY A 284 14.79 9.45 3.54
CA GLY A 284 13.61 10.31 3.59
C GLY A 284 13.87 11.71 3.05
N ASP A 285 15.00 12.30 3.42
CA ASP A 285 15.41 13.63 2.98
C ASP A 285 15.72 13.69 1.48
N MET A 286 16.34 12.64 0.91
CA MET A 286 16.56 12.50 -0.53
C MET A 286 15.25 12.40 -1.31
N LEU A 287 14.28 11.68 -0.78
CA LEU A 287 13.02 11.41 -1.49
C LEU A 287 11.96 12.51 -1.31
N ASN A 288 12.15 13.42 -0.38
CA ASN A 288 11.16 14.44 -0.03
C ASN A 288 10.65 15.27 -1.22
N THR A 289 11.53 15.59 -2.18
CA THR A 289 11.18 16.35 -3.39
C THR A 289 10.84 15.47 -4.58
N ILE A 290 11.02 14.16 -4.46
CA ILE A 290 10.85 13.16 -5.51
C ILE A 290 9.56 12.35 -5.29
N GLU A 291 9.34 11.88 -4.07
CA GLU A 291 8.11 11.19 -3.64
C GLU A 291 7.22 12.16 -2.88
N TYR A 292 6.40 12.89 -3.60
CA TYR A 292 5.50 13.91 -3.08
C TYR A 292 4.11 13.75 -3.65
N ALA A 293 3.14 14.38 -3.03
CA ALA A 293 1.80 14.49 -3.57
C ALA A 293 1.28 15.93 -3.38
N PRO A 294 0.90 16.61 -4.46
CA PRO A 294 0.25 17.91 -4.36
C PRO A 294 -1.04 17.85 -3.52
N ILE A 295 -1.29 18.88 -2.73
CA ILE A 295 -2.46 18.94 -1.82
C ILE A 295 -3.77 18.72 -2.58
N TRP A 296 -3.91 19.27 -3.78
CA TRP A 296 -5.11 19.10 -4.59
C TRP A 296 -5.39 17.64 -4.97
N ILE A 297 -4.35 16.84 -5.20
CA ILE A 297 -4.48 15.38 -5.46
C ILE A 297 -4.97 14.67 -4.20
N ILE A 298 -4.39 15.01 -3.05
CA ILE A 298 -4.82 14.46 -1.76
C ILE A 298 -6.30 14.75 -1.53
N MET A 299 -6.72 15.99 -1.75
CA MET A 299 -8.11 16.41 -1.61
C MET A 299 -9.04 15.73 -2.61
N ALA A 300 -8.64 15.64 -3.88
CA ALA A 300 -9.41 14.98 -4.93
C ALA A 300 -9.63 13.49 -4.62
N VAL A 301 -8.57 12.78 -4.21
CA VAL A 301 -8.66 11.36 -3.82
C VAL A 301 -9.52 11.19 -2.57
N ALA A 302 -9.38 12.04 -1.55
CA ALA A 302 -10.21 11.99 -0.36
C ALA A 302 -11.70 12.20 -0.67
N LEU A 303 -12.02 13.17 -1.52
CA LEU A 303 -13.40 13.41 -1.99
C LEU A 303 -13.94 12.23 -2.79
N ALA A 304 -13.15 11.68 -3.72
CA ALA A 304 -13.56 10.53 -4.53
C ALA A 304 -13.83 9.30 -3.66
N LEU A 305 -12.98 9.00 -2.67
CA LEU A 305 -13.19 7.92 -1.71
C LEU A 305 -14.44 8.15 -0.84
N GLY A 306 -14.63 9.38 -0.36
CA GLY A 306 -15.80 9.75 0.43
C GLY A 306 -17.10 9.57 -0.36
N ILE A 307 -17.19 10.11 -1.57
CA ILE A 307 -18.36 9.99 -2.46
C ILE A 307 -18.60 8.52 -2.84
N GLY A 308 -17.55 7.79 -3.22
CA GLY A 308 -17.64 6.37 -3.56
C GLY A 308 -18.17 5.53 -2.40
N THR A 309 -17.70 5.81 -1.17
CA THR A 309 -18.18 5.14 0.03
C THR A 309 -19.65 5.48 0.30
N MET A 310 -20.04 6.75 0.19
CA MET A 310 -21.47 7.16 0.39
C MET A 310 -22.41 6.43 -0.54
N ILE A 311 -22.02 6.20 -1.80
CA ILE A 311 -22.86 5.54 -2.80
C ILE A 311 -22.78 4.02 -2.69
N GLY A 312 -21.59 3.46 -2.46
CA GLY A 312 -21.29 2.04 -2.67
C GLY A 312 -21.32 1.14 -1.42
N TRP A 313 -21.33 1.69 -0.20
CA TRP A 313 -21.11 0.93 1.03
C TRP A 313 -22.08 -0.22 1.29
N ARG A 314 -23.37 -0.05 0.94
CA ARG A 314 -24.45 -0.91 1.42
C ARG A 314 -24.29 -2.39 1.04
N ARG A 315 -23.88 -2.66 -0.20
CA ARG A 315 -23.77 -4.05 -0.71
C ARG A 315 -22.76 -4.86 0.07
N VAL A 316 -21.56 -4.33 0.24
CA VAL A 316 -20.45 -5.00 0.92
C VAL A 316 -20.66 -5.01 2.44
N ALA A 317 -21.11 -3.89 3.03
CA ALA A 317 -21.38 -3.79 4.46
C ALA A 317 -22.48 -4.76 4.92
N THR A 318 -23.53 -4.96 4.13
CA THR A 318 -24.57 -5.97 4.41
C THR A 318 -23.98 -7.38 4.41
N THR A 319 -23.10 -7.70 3.46
CA THR A 319 -22.46 -9.02 3.43
C THR A 319 -21.61 -9.26 4.67
N ILE A 320 -20.79 -8.28 5.06
CA ILE A 320 -19.90 -8.41 6.23
C ILE A 320 -20.71 -8.40 7.54
N GLY A 321 -21.65 -7.47 7.67
CA GLY A 321 -22.37 -7.24 8.92
C GLY A 321 -23.54 -8.20 9.19
N GLU A 322 -24.18 -8.71 8.14
CA GLU A 322 -25.43 -9.47 8.28
C GLU A 322 -25.35 -10.91 7.76
N LYS A 323 -24.42 -11.22 6.83
CA LYS A 323 -24.40 -12.53 6.16
C LYS A 323 -23.24 -13.44 6.57
N ILE A 324 -22.25 -12.97 7.32
CA ILE A 324 -21.15 -13.83 7.81
C ILE A 324 -21.64 -14.73 8.93
N GLY A 325 -22.37 -14.17 9.91
CA GLY A 325 -22.92 -14.91 11.05
C GLY A 325 -24.27 -15.55 10.75
N LYS A 326 -24.57 -16.66 11.40
CA LYS A 326 -25.92 -17.28 11.37
C LYS A 326 -26.94 -16.49 12.19
N ARG A 327 -26.45 -15.71 13.16
CA ARG A 327 -27.26 -14.80 13.99
C ARG A 327 -26.84 -13.36 13.68
N GLY A 328 -27.73 -12.41 13.93
CA GLY A 328 -27.38 -10.99 13.78
C GLY A 328 -26.20 -10.60 14.67
N MET A 329 -25.45 -9.59 14.24
CA MET A 329 -24.31 -9.08 14.98
C MET A 329 -24.73 -8.36 16.26
N THR A 330 -24.05 -8.67 17.37
CA THR A 330 -24.22 -7.95 18.65
C THR A 330 -23.43 -6.63 18.64
N TYR A 331 -23.77 -5.71 19.52
CA TYR A 331 -23.05 -4.45 19.64
C TYR A 331 -21.57 -4.67 20.01
N ALA A 332 -21.29 -5.62 20.89
CA ALA A 332 -19.91 -5.97 21.28
C ALA A 332 -19.12 -6.53 20.10
N GLN A 333 -19.71 -7.39 19.27
CA GLN A 333 -19.07 -7.94 18.10
C GLN A 333 -18.72 -6.85 17.09
N GLY A 334 -19.66 -5.95 16.78
CA GLY A 334 -19.42 -4.83 15.89
C GLY A 334 -18.30 -3.92 16.40
N MET A 335 -18.32 -3.57 17.67
CA MET A 335 -17.28 -2.76 18.31
C MET A 335 -15.91 -3.44 18.27
N ALA A 336 -15.83 -4.72 18.65
CA ALA A 336 -14.57 -5.48 18.66
C ALA A 336 -13.98 -5.62 17.25
N ALA A 337 -14.80 -5.93 16.25
CA ALA A 337 -14.35 -6.01 14.86
C ALA A 337 -13.84 -4.66 14.32
N GLN A 338 -14.56 -3.57 14.60
CA GLN A 338 -14.15 -2.23 14.19
C GLN A 338 -12.85 -1.79 14.89
N MET A 339 -12.73 -1.99 16.20
CA MET A 339 -11.49 -1.65 16.93
C MET A 339 -10.30 -2.45 16.42
N THR A 340 -10.46 -3.75 16.20
CA THR A 340 -9.42 -4.60 15.63
C THR A 340 -9.01 -4.11 14.26
N ALA A 341 -9.98 -3.80 13.39
CA ALA A 341 -9.69 -3.29 12.05
C ALA A 341 -8.99 -1.92 12.12
N ALA A 342 -9.48 -0.98 12.94
CA ALA A 342 -8.89 0.35 13.09
C ALA A 342 -7.42 0.27 13.51
N VAL A 343 -7.11 -0.50 14.55
CA VAL A 343 -5.76 -0.65 15.08
C VAL A 343 -4.85 -1.40 14.11
N SER A 344 -5.30 -2.53 13.57
CA SER A 344 -4.47 -3.36 12.67
C SER A 344 -4.16 -2.65 11.36
N ILE A 345 -5.14 -2.00 10.75
CA ILE A 345 -4.96 -1.25 9.50
C ILE A 345 -4.10 0.00 9.75
N GLY A 346 -4.39 0.75 10.81
CA GLY A 346 -3.64 1.94 11.17
C GLY A 346 -2.16 1.64 11.46
N LEU A 347 -1.89 0.58 12.22
CA LEU A 347 -0.53 0.15 12.51
C LEU A 347 0.20 -0.31 11.25
N ALA A 348 -0.43 -1.13 10.41
CA ALA A 348 0.16 -1.59 9.15
C ALA A 348 0.46 -0.40 8.22
N SER A 349 -0.44 0.58 8.12
CA SER A 349 -0.21 1.80 7.34
C SER A 349 0.96 2.63 7.89
N TYR A 350 1.09 2.74 9.21
CA TYR A 350 2.18 3.48 9.84
C TYR A 350 3.55 2.82 9.60
N ILE A 351 3.60 1.50 9.63
CA ILE A 351 4.85 0.73 9.40
C ILE A 351 5.16 0.60 7.88
N GLY A 352 4.21 0.96 7.00
CA GLY A 352 4.36 0.79 5.55
C GLY A 352 4.17 -0.67 5.08
N MET A 353 3.50 -1.50 5.88
CA MET A 353 3.21 -2.89 5.51
C MET A 353 1.95 -2.98 4.64
N PRO A 354 1.97 -3.80 3.57
CA PRO A 354 0.77 -4.06 2.80
C PRO A 354 -0.26 -4.80 3.66
N VAL A 355 -1.48 -4.28 3.73
CA VAL A 355 -2.58 -4.89 4.45
C VAL A 355 -3.85 -4.84 3.62
N SER A 356 -4.65 -5.89 3.67
CA SER A 356 -5.99 -5.89 3.12
C SER A 356 -6.99 -5.49 4.19
N THR A 357 -7.52 -4.29 4.06
CA THR A 357 -8.55 -3.75 4.96
C THR A 357 -9.78 -4.64 5.02
N THR A 358 -10.18 -5.19 3.87
CA THR A 358 -11.34 -6.08 3.72
C THR A 358 -11.10 -7.43 4.39
N HIS A 359 -9.90 -8.00 4.28
CA HIS A 359 -9.56 -9.28 4.91
C HIS A 359 -9.56 -9.14 6.44
N VAL A 360 -8.92 -8.09 6.98
CA VAL A 360 -8.88 -7.83 8.41
C VAL A 360 -10.30 -7.66 8.97
N LEU A 361 -11.13 -6.83 8.34
CA LEU A 361 -12.47 -6.55 8.85
C LEU A 361 -13.39 -7.77 8.76
N SER A 362 -13.41 -8.46 7.62
CA SER A 362 -14.27 -9.64 7.44
C SER A 362 -13.87 -10.79 8.36
N SER A 363 -12.58 -11.03 8.55
CA SER A 363 -12.08 -12.06 9.47
C SER A 363 -12.27 -11.66 10.95
N ALA A 364 -12.18 -10.36 11.29
CA ALA A 364 -12.50 -9.87 12.61
C ALA A 364 -13.98 -10.14 12.97
N VAL A 365 -14.89 -9.86 12.05
CA VAL A 365 -16.30 -10.21 12.22
C VAL A 365 -16.47 -11.73 12.40
N ALA A 366 -15.85 -12.54 11.54
CA ALA A 366 -15.91 -14.00 11.64
C ALA A 366 -15.35 -14.49 12.99
N GLY A 367 -14.23 -13.97 13.46
CA GLY A 367 -13.61 -14.30 14.74
C GLY A 367 -14.52 -14.01 15.93
N THR A 368 -15.19 -12.85 15.92
CA THR A 368 -16.18 -12.52 16.97
C THR A 368 -17.37 -13.48 16.97
N MET A 369 -17.85 -13.88 15.80
CA MET A 369 -18.98 -14.81 15.65
C MET A 369 -18.63 -16.23 16.13
N VAL A 370 -17.40 -16.70 15.84
CA VAL A 370 -16.94 -18.02 16.29
C VAL A 370 -16.86 -18.09 17.81
N VAL A 371 -16.25 -17.10 18.44
CA VAL A 371 -16.07 -17.05 19.91
C VAL A 371 -17.39 -16.85 20.63
N ASP A 372 -18.31 -16.11 20.07
CA ASP A 372 -19.63 -15.82 20.65
C ASP A 372 -20.65 -16.94 20.44
N GLY A 373 -20.29 -18.05 19.79
CA GLY A 373 -21.17 -19.19 19.52
C GLY A 373 -22.28 -18.85 18.50
N GLY A 374 -22.16 -17.74 17.76
CA GLY A 374 -23.14 -17.31 16.75
C GLY A 374 -23.13 -18.18 15.50
N GLY A 375 -22.05 -18.91 15.28
CA GLY A 375 -21.81 -19.75 14.10
C GLY A 375 -21.63 -18.94 12.82
N LEU A 376 -20.99 -19.55 11.81
CA LEU A 376 -20.75 -18.94 10.52
C LEU A 376 -21.67 -19.48 9.43
N GLN A 377 -22.10 -18.63 8.53
CA GLN A 377 -22.83 -19.04 7.31
C GLN A 377 -21.83 -19.58 6.28
N ARG A 378 -21.77 -20.89 6.16
CA ARG A 378 -20.79 -21.58 5.31
C ARG A 378 -20.78 -21.05 3.87
N LYS A 379 -21.95 -20.82 3.27
CA LYS A 379 -22.06 -20.29 1.90
C LYS A 379 -21.40 -18.93 1.74
N THR A 380 -21.66 -18.00 2.66
CA THR A 380 -21.07 -16.64 2.61
C THR A 380 -19.57 -16.67 2.86
N VAL A 381 -19.11 -17.42 3.87
CA VAL A 381 -17.68 -17.55 4.17
C VAL A 381 -16.94 -18.15 3.00
N THR A 382 -17.45 -19.23 2.38
CA THR A 382 -16.85 -19.83 1.20
C THR A 382 -16.78 -18.83 0.04
N SER A 383 -17.85 -18.08 -0.23
CA SER A 383 -17.86 -17.06 -1.29
C SER A 383 -16.83 -15.95 -1.05
N ILE A 384 -16.66 -15.53 0.21
CA ILE A 384 -15.64 -14.54 0.60
C ILE A 384 -14.22 -15.11 0.38
N LEU A 385 -13.97 -16.32 0.85
CA LEU A 385 -12.66 -16.98 0.67
C LEU A 385 -12.33 -17.18 -0.81
N MET A 386 -13.29 -17.61 -1.62
CA MET A 386 -13.12 -17.73 -3.06
C MET A 386 -12.81 -16.38 -3.71
N ALA A 387 -13.53 -15.30 -3.33
CA ALA A 387 -13.20 -13.97 -3.81
C ALA A 387 -11.76 -13.56 -3.47
N TRP A 388 -11.28 -13.88 -2.27
CA TRP A 388 -9.90 -13.57 -1.86
C TRP A 388 -8.86 -14.34 -2.68
N VAL A 389 -9.08 -15.64 -2.89
CA VAL A 389 -8.15 -16.49 -3.66
C VAL A 389 -8.14 -16.08 -5.14
N PHE A 390 -9.31 -15.82 -5.75
CA PHE A 390 -9.40 -15.50 -7.16
C PHE A 390 -9.04 -14.05 -7.52
N THR A 391 -9.02 -13.13 -6.57
CA THR A 391 -8.71 -11.71 -6.85
C THR A 391 -7.34 -11.54 -7.52
N LEU A 392 -6.30 -12.17 -6.99
CA LEU A 392 -4.95 -12.08 -7.57
C LEU A 392 -4.87 -12.68 -8.98
N PRO A 393 -5.22 -13.97 -9.20
CA PRO A 393 -5.19 -14.56 -10.54
C PRO A 393 -6.04 -13.78 -11.55
N ALA A 394 -7.27 -13.42 -11.18
CA ALA A 394 -8.15 -12.68 -12.08
C ALA A 394 -7.58 -11.32 -12.48
N ALA A 395 -7.02 -10.58 -11.53
CA ALA A 395 -6.39 -9.29 -11.81
C ALA A 395 -5.13 -9.43 -12.69
N ILE A 396 -4.32 -10.49 -12.48
CA ILE A 396 -3.16 -10.81 -13.31
C ILE A 396 -3.58 -11.07 -14.75
N PHE A 397 -4.52 -11.96 -14.98
CA PHE A 397 -4.97 -12.31 -16.33
C PHE A 397 -5.68 -11.14 -17.02
N LEU A 398 -6.52 -10.40 -16.29
CA LEU A 398 -7.25 -9.27 -16.84
C LEU A 398 -6.31 -8.14 -17.27
N SER A 399 -5.36 -7.76 -16.42
CA SER A 399 -4.41 -6.68 -16.73
C SER A 399 -3.40 -7.09 -17.79
N GLY A 400 -2.88 -8.32 -17.72
CA GLY A 400 -1.96 -8.87 -18.72
C GLY A 400 -2.62 -8.96 -20.09
N GLY A 401 -3.87 -9.43 -20.16
CA GLY A 401 -4.64 -9.50 -21.41
C GLY A 401 -4.93 -8.12 -21.99
N LEU A 402 -5.37 -7.17 -21.16
CA LEU A 402 -5.61 -5.79 -21.59
C LEU A 402 -4.32 -5.12 -22.09
N TYR A 403 -3.20 -5.34 -21.40
CA TYR A 403 -1.92 -4.79 -21.81
C TYR A 403 -1.44 -5.42 -23.12
N TRP A 404 -1.58 -6.72 -23.28
CA TRP A 404 -1.27 -7.41 -24.55
C TRP A 404 -2.08 -6.84 -25.71
N ILE A 405 -3.40 -6.64 -25.53
CA ILE A 405 -4.27 -6.02 -26.55
C ILE A 405 -3.81 -4.59 -26.85
N ALA A 406 -3.53 -3.79 -25.83
CA ALA A 406 -3.07 -2.41 -25.99
C ALA A 406 -1.76 -2.32 -26.80
N LEU A 407 -0.85 -3.27 -26.63
CA LEU A 407 0.39 -3.34 -27.41
C LEU A 407 0.18 -3.66 -28.89
N GLN A 408 -0.95 -4.28 -29.27
CA GLN A 408 -1.28 -4.52 -30.66
C GLN A 408 -1.87 -3.29 -31.36
N LEU A 409 -2.29 -2.28 -30.58
CA LEU A 409 -2.94 -1.06 -31.09
C LEU A 409 -1.96 0.14 -31.20
N ILE A 410 -0.77 0.02 -30.62
CA ILE A 410 0.28 1.06 -30.60
C ILE A 410 1.43 0.70 -31.54
#